data_1f4f8de34a33be429d5e8b7cc8bc7985
#
_entry.id   1f4f8de34a33be429d5e8b7cc8bc7985
#
_cell.length_a   1.000
_cell.length_b   1.000
_cell.length_c   1.000
_cell.angle_alpha   90.00
_cell.angle_beta   90.00
_cell.angle_gamma   90.00
#
_symmetry.space_group_name_H-M   'P 1'
#
loop_
_entity.id
_entity.type
_entity.pdbx_description
1 polymer ?
#
loop_
_entity_poly.entity_id
_entity_poly.type
_entity_poly.pdbx_seq_one_letter_code
_entity_poly.pdbx_strand_id
1 'polypeptide(L)'
;MYFNANVNVTDEQYLRTYNVMRLGDIAFEGHSNKEFSHGRFVENYIGDGIVSHIFTVLRPRVPFDVNYWRYAINNEKLMRLSLIRSTKASTMMHDLVPSDFLREAIPTPTLAEQMRIGTFFVGLDNLITLHR
;
A
#
# COMPACT_ATOMS: atom_id res chain seq x y z
N MET A 1 -1.40 2.03 9.13
CA MET A 1 -1.38 3.43 8.63
C MET A 1 -2.80 3.91 8.43
N TYR A 2 -3.14 5.05 9.03
CA TYR A 2 -4.49 5.63 8.94
C TYR A 2 -4.39 7.07 8.49
N PHE A 3 -5.29 7.47 7.61
CA PHE A 3 -5.43 8.88 7.25
C PHE A 3 -6.04 9.65 8.42
N ASN A 4 -5.41 10.74 8.81
CA ASN A 4 -5.92 11.63 9.84
C ASN A 4 -5.78 13.08 9.38
N ALA A 5 -6.90 13.69 9.01
CA ALA A 5 -6.96 15.08 8.55
C ALA A 5 -6.74 16.10 9.68
N ASN A 6 -6.81 15.68 10.94
CA ASN A 6 -6.74 16.57 12.10
C ASN A 6 -5.35 16.62 12.75
N VAL A 7 -4.37 15.91 12.20
CA VAL A 7 -3.00 15.97 12.72
C VAL A 7 -2.33 17.23 12.22
N ASN A 8 -2.01 18.12 13.13
CA ASN A 8 -1.20 19.31 12.86
C ASN A 8 0.24 19.01 13.26
N VAL A 9 1.14 18.96 12.28
CA VAL A 9 2.57 18.92 12.54
C VAL A 9 3.08 20.36 12.50
N THR A 10 3.51 20.88 13.65
CA THR A 10 3.90 22.29 13.82
C THR A 10 5.38 22.55 13.52
N ASP A 11 6.20 21.50 13.51
CA ASP A 11 7.64 21.62 13.21
C ASP A 11 7.88 21.49 11.69
N GLU A 12 8.15 22.60 11.04
CA GLU A 12 8.39 22.65 9.61
C GLU A 12 9.65 21.86 9.19
N GLN A 13 10.71 21.84 10.00
CA GLN A 13 11.91 21.05 9.70
C GLN A 13 11.60 19.56 9.75
N TYR A 14 10.79 19.13 10.69
CA TYR A 14 10.35 17.75 10.80
C TYR A 14 9.46 17.34 9.62
N LEU A 15 8.58 18.23 9.16
CA LEU A 15 7.75 18.01 7.97
C LEU A 15 8.56 17.77 6.71
N ARG A 16 9.73 18.39 6.58
CA ARG A 16 10.62 18.20 5.43
C ARG A 16 11.21 16.79 5.35
N THR A 17 11.16 16.04 6.43
CA THR A 17 11.60 14.63 6.45
C THR A 17 10.51 13.67 5.94
N TYR A 18 9.28 14.14 5.82
CA TYR A 18 8.15 13.31 5.38
C TYR A 18 8.21 13.01 3.88
N ASN A 19 7.70 11.85 3.52
CA ASN A 19 7.53 11.46 2.12
C ASN A 19 6.21 11.99 1.57
N VAL A 20 6.24 12.53 0.35
CA VAL A 20 5.02 12.84 -0.40
C VAL A 20 4.39 11.55 -0.88
N MET A 21 3.10 11.40 -0.63
CA MET A 21 2.32 10.24 -1.06
C MET A 21 1.14 10.72 -1.92
N ARG A 22 1.23 10.47 -3.22
CA ARG A 22 0.20 10.85 -4.19
C ARG A 22 -0.85 9.77 -4.34
N LEU A 23 -1.98 10.13 -4.92
CA LEU A 23 -3.02 9.16 -5.26
C LEU A 23 -2.43 8.01 -6.08
N GLY A 24 -2.66 6.77 -5.63
CA GLY A 24 -2.14 5.56 -6.26
C GLY A 24 -0.76 5.13 -5.80
N ASP A 25 -0.04 5.94 -5.02
CA ASP A 25 1.21 5.51 -4.40
C ASP A 25 0.93 4.44 -3.34
N ILE A 26 1.91 3.58 -3.11
CA ILE A 26 1.85 2.57 -2.06
C ILE A 26 2.92 2.83 -1.00
N ALA A 27 2.57 2.58 0.25
CA ALA A 27 3.51 2.66 1.36
C ALA A 27 3.62 1.30 2.05
N PHE A 28 4.83 0.94 2.44
CA PHE A 28 5.08 -0.30 3.18
C PHE A 28 4.92 -0.08 4.67
N GLU A 29 4.11 -0.93 5.29
CA GLU A 29 3.90 -0.99 6.73
C GLU A 29 4.46 -2.30 7.28
N GLY A 30 5.52 -2.20 8.09
CA GLY A 30 6.32 -3.35 8.50
C GLY A 30 5.80 -4.12 9.72
N HIS A 31 4.71 -3.68 10.35
CA HIS A 31 4.13 -4.42 11.46
C HIS A 31 3.59 -5.77 11.00
N SER A 32 4.12 -6.85 11.60
CA SER A 32 3.66 -8.19 11.31
C SER A 32 2.60 -8.66 12.30
N ASN A 33 1.64 -9.43 11.79
CA ASN A 33 0.60 -10.07 12.58
C ASN A 33 0.21 -11.40 11.93
N LYS A 34 -0.84 -12.05 12.44
CA LYS A 34 -1.30 -13.34 11.90
C LYS A 34 -1.77 -13.27 10.44
N GLU A 35 -2.36 -12.13 10.06
CA GLU A 35 -2.87 -11.90 8.72
C GLU A 35 -1.77 -11.49 7.75
N PHE A 36 -0.87 -10.60 8.20
CA PHE A 36 0.24 -10.08 7.41
C PHE A 36 1.57 -10.41 8.08
N SER A 37 2.08 -11.61 7.84
CA SER A 37 3.26 -12.12 8.54
C SER A 37 4.58 -11.41 8.19
N HIS A 38 4.64 -10.74 7.04
CA HIS A 38 5.84 -10.04 6.55
C HIS A 38 5.57 -8.55 6.27
N GLY A 39 4.63 -7.96 7.01
CA GLY A 39 4.16 -6.62 6.72
C GLY A 39 3.17 -6.58 5.56
N ARG A 40 2.81 -5.39 5.13
CA ARG A 40 1.87 -5.18 4.03
C ARG A 40 2.11 -3.87 3.32
N PHE A 41 1.58 -3.76 2.12
CA PHE A 41 1.44 -2.48 1.45
C PHE A 41 0.06 -1.87 1.68
N VAL A 42 0.04 -0.56 1.76
CA VAL A 42 -1.19 0.24 1.82
C VAL A 42 -1.18 1.21 0.66
N GLU A 43 -2.23 1.23 -0.14
CA GLU A 43 -2.37 2.15 -1.25
C GLU A 43 -3.07 3.44 -0.81
N ASN A 44 -2.60 4.56 -1.32
CA ASN A 44 -3.28 5.83 -1.17
C ASN A 44 -4.37 5.97 -2.23
N TYR A 45 -5.61 5.74 -1.85
CA TYR A 45 -6.79 5.93 -2.71
C TYR A 45 -7.67 7.11 -2.29
N ILE A 46 -7.17 7.95 -1.38
CA ILE A 46 -7.90 9.08 -0.79
C ILE A 46 -7.56 10.38 -1.51
N GLY A 47 -6.27 10.66 -1.68
CA GLY A 47 -5.78 11.88 -2.28
C GLY A 47 -4.35 12.21 -1.85
N ASP A 48 -3.76 13.21 -2.45
CA ASP A 48 -2.38 13.59 -2.18
C ASP A 48 -2.18 14.02 -0.72
N GLY A 49 -1.08 13.61 -0.15
CA GLY A 49 -0.71 13.90 1.22
C GLY A 49 0.74 13.59 1.52
N ILE A 50 1.06 13.51 2.79
CA ILE A 50 2.40 13.19 3.28
C ILE A 50 2.32 12.07 4.32
N VAL A 51 3.38 11.26 4.38
CA VAL A 51 3.55 10.21 5.39
C VAL A 51 4.93 10.32 6.02
N SER A 52 5.07 9.82 7.24
CA SER A 52 6.35 9.80 7.93
C SER A 52 7.44 9.12 7.09
N HIS A 53 8.67 9.60 7.22
CA HIS A 53 9.85 9.04 6.54
C HIS A 53 10.12 7.57 6.86
N ILE A 54 9.55 7.03 7.94
CA ILE A 54 9.70 5.61 8.29
C ILE A 54 8.97 4.68 7.31
N PHE A 55 7.99 5.20 6.56
CA PHE A 55 7.28 4.42 5.55
C PHE A 55 7.97 4.57 4.18
N THR A 56 8.39 3.46 3.60
CA THR A 56 8.87 3.44 2.22
C THR A 56 7.70 3.64 1.27
N VAL A 57 7.77 4.68 0.44
CA VAL A 57 6.74 5.00 -0.55
C VAL A 57 7.23 4.61 -1.94
N LEU A 58 6.42 3.86 -2.66
CA LEU A 58 6.67 3.45 -4.05
C LEU A 58 5.56 3.98 -4.94
N ARG A 59 5.94 4.34 -6.17
CA ARG A 59 5.01 4.90 -7.16
C ARG A 59 4.95 4.03 -8.40
N PRO A 60 3.74 3.63 -8.84
CA PRO A 60 3.58 2.95 -10.13
C PRO A 60 4.06 3.82 -11.29
N ARG A 61 4.73 3.19 -12.26
CA ARG A 61 5.24 3.86 -13.47
C ARG A 61 4.45 3.51 -14.73
N VAL A 62 3.53 2.58 -14.63
CA VAL A 62 2.68 2.13 -15.75
C VAL A 62 1.24 2.49 -15.47
N PRO A 63 0.38 2.61 -16.49
CA PRO A 63 -1.05 2.80 -16.26
C PRO A 63 -1.63 1.67 -15.39
N PHE A 64 -2.42 2.04 -14.39
CA PHE A 64 -3.01 1.10 -13.44
C PHE A 64 -4.37 1.63 -12.95
N ASP A 65 -5.21 0.73 -12.48
CA ASP A 65 -6.47 1.09 -11.85
C ASP A 65 -6.31 1.14 -10.33
N VAL A 66 -6.60 2.30 -9.74
CA VAL A 66 -6.47 2.54 -8.30
C VAL A 66 -7.34 1.57 -7.49
N ASN A 67 -8.59 1.36 -7.94
CA ASN A 67 -9.50 0.46 -7.24
C ASN A 67 -9.04 -0.99 -7.25
N TYR A 68 -8.51 -1.47 -8.38
CA TYR A 68 -7.91 -2.80 -8.46
C TYR A 68 -6.71 -2.93 -7.52
N TRP A 69 -5.77 -1.99 -7.62
CA TRP A 69 -4.51 -2.08 -6.88
C TRP A 69 -4.70 -2.07 -5.38
N ARG A 70 -5.62 -1.29 -4.85
CA ARG A 70 -5.84 -1.25 -3.39
C ARG A 70 -6.24 -2.62 -2.82
N TYR A 71 -6.92 -3.46 -3.59
CA TYR A 71 -7.24 -4.83 -3.20
C TYR A 71 -6.08 -5.79 -3.46
N ALA A 72 -5.45 -5.69 -4.64
CA ALA A 72 -4.37 -6.59 -5.03
C ALA A 72 -3.12 -6.42 -4.15
N ILE A 73 -2.70 -5.18 -3.92
CA ILE A 73 -1.48 -4.92 -3.13
C ILE A 73 -1.65 -5.30 -1.66
N ASN A 74 -2.86 -5.34 -1.17
CA ASN A 74 -3.20 -5.73 0.20
C ASN A 74 -3.65 -7.19 0.31
N ASN A 75 -3.52 -7.98 -0.75
CA ASN A 75 -3.84 -9.40 -0.75
C ASN A 75 -2.61 -10.20 -0.30
N GLU A 76 -2.70 -10.78 0.89
CA GLU A 76 -1.59 -11.56 1.49
C GLU A 76 -1.16 -12.72 0.60
N LYS A 77 -2.10 -13.44 0.00
CA LYS A 77 -1.78 -14.61 -0.85
C LYS A 77 -1.01 -14.20 -2.10
N LEU A 78 -1.38 -13.07 -2.70
CA LEU A 78 -0.71 -12.54 -3.89
C LEU A 78 0.70 -12.02 -3.55
N MET A 79 0.84 -11.33 -2.44
CA MET A 79 2.05 -10.59 -2.10
C MET A 79 3.06 -11.36 -1.26
N ARG A 80 2.64 -12.45 -0.64
CA ARG A 80 3.43 -13.17 0.37
C ARG A 80 4.83 -13.54 -0.08
N LEU A 81 4.96 -14.19 -1.24
CA LEU A 81 6.26 -14.66 -1.72
C LEU A 81 7.19 -13.49 -2.06
N SER A 82 6.66 -12.44 -2.65
CA SER A 82 7.43 -11.24 -2.95
C SER A 82 7.91 -10.55 -1.67
N LEU A 83 7.07 -10.48 -0.64
CA LEU A 83 7.44 -9.89 0.65
C LEU A 83 8.45 -10.75 1.43
N ILE A 84 8.31 -12.08 1.38
CA ILE A 84 9.31 -12.97 1.98
C ILE A 84 10.71 -12.72 1.40
N ARG A 85 10.79 -12.52 0.08
CA ARG A 85 12.07 -12.32 -0.62
C ARG A 85 12.63 -10.90 -0.51
N SER A 86 11.78 -9.94 -0.19
CA SER A 86 12.15 -8.52 -0.22
C SER A 86 12.08 -7.81 1.14
N THR A 87 11.86 -8.55 2.22
CA THR A 87 11.85 -8.01 3.58
C THR A 87 12.88 -8.69 4.46
N LYS A 88 13.34 -7.97 5.49
CA LYS A 88 14.21 -8.49 6.56
C LYS A 88 13.51 -8.31 7.89
N ALA A 89 13.55 -9.36 8.73
CA ALA A 89 13.04 -9.27 10.08
C ALA A 89 13.91 -8.37 10.94
N SER A 90 13.29 -7.45 11.65
CA SER A 90 13.90 -6.67 12.72
C SER A 90 13.12 -6.91 14.02
N THR A 91 13.46 -6.22 15.10
CA THR A 91 12.74 -6.37 16.36
C THR A 91 11.29 -5.92 16.22
N MET A 92 10.35 -6.87 16.25
CA MET A 92 8.89 -6.65 16.15
C MET A 92 8.38 -6.13 14.80
N MET A 93 9.24 -5.96 13.80
CA MET A 93 8.86 -5.43 12.49
C MET A 93 9.56 -6.19 11.37
N HIS A 94 9.09 -5.96 10.15
CA HIS A 94 9.81 -6.32 8.92
C HIS A 94 10.18 -5.03 8.19
N ASP A 95 11.40 -4.97 7.69
CA ASP A 95 11.92 -3.86 6.92
C ASP A 95 11.93 -4.23 5.44
N LEU A 96 11.30 -3.42 4.61
CA LEU A 96 11.35 -3.59 3.17
C LEU A 96 12.75 -3.25 2.64
N VAL A 97 13.28 -4.10 1.76
CA VAL A 97 14.45 -3.80 0.94
C VAL A 97 13.94 -3.40 -0.45
N PRO A 98 13.85 -2.10 -0.76
CA PRO A 98 13.18 -1.63 -1.99
C PRO A 98 13.80 -2.19 -3.26
N SER A 99 15.13 -2.30 -3.31
CA SER A 99 15.83 -2.87 -4.47
C SER A 99 15.47 -4.32 -4.74
N ASP A 100 15.23 -5.10 -3.71
CA ASP A 100 14.80 -6.50 -3.84
C ASP A 100 13.34 -6.58 -4.29
N PHE A 101 12.48 -5.74 -3.71
CA PHE A 101 11.07 -5.70 -4.10
C PHE A 101 10.88 -5.27 -5.55
N LEU A 102 11.65 -4.29 -6.03
CA LEU A 102 11.58 -3.83 -7.41
C LEU A 102 12.03 -4.87 -8.46
N ARG A 103 12.68 -5.94 -8.02
CA ARG A 103 13.03 -7.11 -8.87
C ARG A 103 11.94 -8.16 -8.90
N GLU A 104 10.96 -8.08 -8.00
CA GLU A 104 9.87 -9.04 -7.95
C GLU A 104 8.88 -8.82 -9.10
N ALA A 105 8.34 -9.91 -9.64
CA ALA A 105 7.28 -9.88 -10.63
C ALA A 105 5.97 -10.32 -9.98
N ILE A 106 4.95 -9.50 -10.11
CA ILE A 106 3.62 -9.77 -9.59
C ILE A 106 2.68 -9.98 -10.77
N PRO A 107 1.94 -11.11 -10.85
CA PRO A 107 0.95 -11.31 -11.89
C PRO A 107 -0.06 -10.17 -11.89
N THR A 108 -0.21 -9.52 -13.04
CA THR A 108 -1.04 -8.32 -13.17
C THR A 108 -1.94 -8.45 -14.39
N PRO A 109 -3.27 -8.30 -14.23
CA PRO A 109 -4.18 -8.30 -15.38
C PRO A 109 -3.98 -7.07 -16.26
N THR A 110 -4.58 -7.08 -17.43
CA THR A 110 -4.62 -5.91 -18.31
C THR A 110 -5.34 -4.75 -17.62
N LEU A 111 -5.10 -3.51 -18.07
CA LEU A 111 -5.78 -2.34 -17.50
C LEU A 111 -7.30 -2.47 -17.56
N ALA A 112 -7.83 -2.96 -18.69
CA ALA A 112 -9.27 -3.18 -18.84
C ALA A 112 -9.82 -4.20 -17.82
N GLU A 113 -9.10 -5.28 -17.58
CA GLU A 113 -9.46 -6.27 -16.55
C GLU A 113 -9.33 -5.70 -15.14
N GLN A 114 -8.29 -4.93 -14.86
CA GLN A 114 -8.14 -4.22 -13.59
C GLN A 114 -9.35 -3.35 -13.28
N MET A 115 -9.80 -2.57 -14.26
CA MET A 115 -10.96 -1.70 -14.12
C MET A 115 -12.24 -2.49 -13.80
N ARG A 116 -12.46 -3.63 -14.47
CA ARG A 116 -13.61 -4.50 -14.22
C ARG A 116 -13.55 -5.11 -12.81
N ILE A 117 -12.41 -5.65 -12.43
CA ILE A 117 -12.20 -6.27 -11.12
C ILE A 117 -12.34 -5.22 -10.01
N GLY A 118 -11.72 -4.05 -10.18
CA GLY A 118 -11.80 -2.95 -9.23
C GLY A 118 -13.24 -2.47 -9.01
N THR A 119 -14.00 -2.29 -10.07
CA THR A 119 -15.41 -1.91 -10.01
C THR A 119 -16.23 -2.96 -9.26
N PHE A 120 -15.98 -4.24 -9.51
CA PHE A 120 -16.67 -5.34 -8.83
C PHE A 120 -16.41 -5.31 -7.31
N PHE A 121 -15.15 -5.18 -6.88
CA PHE A 121 -14.81 -5.16 -5.46
C PHE A 121 -15.33 -3.90 -4.75
N VAL A 122 -15.29 -2.75 -5.39
CA VAL A 122 -15.91 -1.52 -4.85
C VAL A 122 -17.39 -1.72 -4.65
N GLY A 123 -18.07 -2.35 -5.60
CA GLY A 123 -19.49 -2.69 -5.50
C GLY A 123 -19.78 -3.63 -4.34
N LEU A 124 -18.95 -4.67 -4.13
CA LEU A 124 -19.08 -5.57 -2.98
C LEU A 124 -18.90 -4.85 -1.65
N ASP A 125 -17.89 -4.00 -1.52
CA ASP A 125 -17.64 -3.24 -0.29
C ASP A 125 -18.82 -2.32 0.03
N ASN A 126 -19.41 -1.68 -0.97
CA ASN A 126 -20.60 -0.84 -0.80
C ASN A 126 -21.79 -1.66 -0.31
N LEU A 127 -22.03 -2.85 -0.87
CA LEU A 127 -23.10 -3.75 -0.44
C LEU A 127 -22.88 -4.21 1.02
N ILE A 128 -21.68 -4.59 1.39
CA ILE A 128 -21.35 -5.00 2.76
C ILE A 128 -21.58 -3.84 3.72
N THR A 129 -21.19 -2.63 3.37
CA THR A 129 -21.38 -1.44 4.19
C THR A 129 -22.85 -1.11 4.40
N LEU A 130 -23.70 -1.26 3.36
CA LEU A 130 -25.15 -1.03 3.45
C LEU A 130 -25.88 -2.04 4.34
N HIS A 131 -25.33 -3.24 4.51
CA HIS A 131 -25.96 -4.34 5.27
C HIS A 131 -25.32 -4.58 6.63
N ARG A 132 -24.44 -3.71 7.09
CA ARG A 132 -23.88 -3.75 8.44
C ARG A 132 -24.82 -3.22 9.50
#